data_e0ef27af291e424f2f7bbd6c85758126
#
_entry.id   e0ef27af291e424f2f7bbd6c85758126
#
_cell.length_a   1.000
_cell.length_b   1.000
_cell.length_c   1.000
_cell.angle_alpha   90.00
_cell.angle_beta   90.00
_cell.angle_gamma   90.00
#
_symmetry.space_group_name_H-M   'P 1'
#
loop_
_entity.id
_entity.type
_entity.pdbx_description
1 polymer ?
#
loop_
_entity_poly.entity_id
_entity_poly.type
_entity_poly.pdbx_seq_one_letter_code
_entity_poly.pdbx_strand_id
1 'polypeptide(L)'
;GLFIDGAQLAAHRKVDMEGCGIDYFAASAHKVYAPFGTGVLAVRKGLLKFKPSEIERINTSGEENAVGIAALGKALLLLQRIGMDLIKEEENELTKRALIGLSNVPGLTIYGVKDPESPRFALKGGVIAFILKGRMAPAVAKELAEKAGIGVRTGCHCAHILVKHLVGVPPSFERFQWLIAKLFPGLKFPGIIRVSFGIENTTEDIDKLINALGKIACKSGTLPKTDIKRQMAEFITSAAKRVYA
;
A
#
# COMPACT_ATOMS: atom_id res chain seq x y z
N GLY A 1 -14.16 3.95 -23.15
CA GLY A 1 -13.32 2.80 -22.80
C GLY A 1 -13.10 2.71 -21.30
N LEU A 2 -12.89 1.51 -20.79
CA LEU A 2 -12.58 1.24 -19.39
C LEU A 2 -11.08 1.02 -19.23
N PHE A 3 -10.41 1.91 -18.46
CA PHE A 3 -9.00 1.77 -18.07
C PHE A 3 -8.89 1.34 -16.60
N ILE A 4 -8.15 0.28 -16.34
CA ILE A 4 -7.88 -0.21 -14.98
C ILE A 4 -6.40 -0.03 -14.65
N ASP A 5 -6.10 0.75 -13.62
CA ASP A 5 -4.80 0.69 -12.95
C ASP A 5 -4.77 -0.57 -12.07
N GLY A 6 -4.21 -1.63 -12.63
CA GLY A 6 -4.07 -2.93 -11.98
C GLY A 6 -2.74 -3.11 -11.26
N ALA A 7 -2.00 -2.04 -11.00
CA ALA A 7 -0.66 -2.11 -10.43
C ALA A 7 -0.59 -2.89 -9.10
N GLN A 8 -1.63 -2.85 -8.27
CA GLN A 8 -1.74 -3.69 -7.07
C GLN A 8 -2.46 -5.01 -7.36
N LEU A 9 -3.48 -4.99 -8.24
CA LEU A 9 -4.37 -6.12 -8.48
C LEU A 9 -3.65 -7.31 -9.12
N ALA A 10 -2.72 -7.05 -10.04
CA ALA A 10 -2.06 -8.05 -10.88
C ALA A 10 -1.31 -9.15 -10.09
N ALA A 11 -0.83 -8.84 -8.87
CA ALA A 11 -0.16 -9.81 -8.02
C ALA A 11 -1.13 -10.66 -7.17
N HIS A 12 -2.39 -10.23 -7.03
CA HIS A 12 -3.31 -10.77 -6.03
C HIS A 12 -4.53 -11.46 -6.63
N ARG A 13 -4.89 -11.13 -7.87
CA ARG A 13 -6.13 -11.62 -8.50
C ARG A 13 -5.92 -11.92 -9.97
N LYS A 14 -6.56 -12.98 -10.42
CA LYS A 14 -6.72 -13.26 -11.84
C LYS A 14 -7.53 -12.11 -12.48
N VAL A 15 -7.03 -11.60 -13.59
CA VAL A 15 -7.71 -10.55 -14.36
C VAL A 15 -8.17 -11.12 -15.69
N ASP A 16 -9.46 -11.10 -15.91
CA ASP A 16 -10.10 -11.42 -17.20
C ASP A 16 -10.55 -10.13 -17.85
N MET A 17 -9.73 -9.63 -18.77
CA MET A 17 -10.01 -8.36 -19.45
C MET A 17 -11.26 -8.43 -20.32
N GLU A 18 -11.48 -9.58 -20.99
CA GLU A 18 -12.61 -9.75 -21.91
C GLU A 18 -13.91 -9.89 -21.14
N GLY A 19 -13.98 -10.82 -20.18
CA GLY A 19 -15.16 -11.05 -19.35
C GLY A 19 -15.56 -9.85 -18.49
N CYS A 20 -14.59 -9.02 -18.09
CA CYS A 20 -14.84 -7.79 -17.33
C CYS A 20 -15.04 -6.54 -18.19
N GLY A 21 -14.95 -6.64 -19.53
CA GLY A 21 -15.10 -5.49 -20.44
C GLY A 21 -13.99 -4.45 -20.31
N ILE A 22 -12.78 -4.86 -19.89
CA ILE A 22 -11.64 -3.96 -19.69
C ILE A 22 -10.97 -3.69 -21.04
N ASP A 23 -10.79 -2.40 -21.37
CA ASP A 23 -10.14 -1.97 -22.58
C ASP A 23 -8.63 -1.80 -22.42
N TYR A 24 -8.22 -1.27 -21.28
CA TYR A 24 -6.81 -1.01 -20.94
C TYR A 24 -6.53 -1.47 -19.52
N PHE A 25 -5.44 -2.20 -19.34
CA PHE A 25 -4.98 -2.67 -18.03
C PHE A 25 -3.49 -2.40 -17.85
N ALA A 26 -3.13 -1.62 -16.85
CA ALA A 26 -1.74 -1.29 -16.54
C ALA A 26 -1.27 -2.01 -15.28
N ALA A 27 -0.06 -2.56 -15.30
CA ALA A 27 0.58 -3.18 -14.14
C ALA A 27 2.07 -2.86 -14.07
N SER A 28 2.62 -2.86 -12.86
CA SER A 28 4.04 -2.59 -12.58
C SER A 28 4.76 -3.87 -12.20
N ALA A 29 5.89 -4.15 -12.84
CA ALA A 29 6.66 -5.38 -12.64
C ALA A 29 7.11 -5.59 -11.19
N HIS A 30 7.59 -4.52 -10.52
CA HIS A 30 8.08 -4.59 -9.14
C HIS A 30 7.00 -4.92 -8.10
N LYS A 31 5.72 -4.91 -8.48
CA LYS A 31 4.62 -5.32 -7.61
C LYS A 31 4.15 -6.75 -7.86
N VAL A 32 4.63 -7.37 -8.93
CA VAL A 32 4.38 -8.77 -9.29
C VAL A 32 5.65 -9.61 -9.18
N TYR A 33 6.49 -9.32 -8.18
CA TYR A 33 7.72 -10.06 -7.84
C TYR A 33 8.83 -9.99 -8.89
N ALA A 34 8.81 -8.98 -9.76
CA ALA A 34 9.87 -8.71 -10.72
C ALA A 34 10.68 -7.45 -10.35
N PRO A 35 11.88 -7.24 -10.91
CA PRO A 35 12.69 -6.06 -10.64
C PRO A 35 12.02 -4.75 -11.10
N PHE A 36 12.60 -3.63 -10.63
CA PHE A 36 12.19 -2.28 -11.03
C PHE A 36 12.48 -1.98 -12.50
N GLY A 37 11.84 -0.95 -13.04
CA GLY A 37 12.12 -0.41 -14.37
C GLY A 37 11.31 -1.02 -15.50
N THR A 38 10.33 -1.87 -15.21
CA THR A 38 9.46 -2.49 -16.21
C THR A 38 7.99 -2.46 -15.75
N GLY A 39 7.10 -2.38 -16.71
CA GLY A 39 5.67 -2.48 -16.53
C GLY A 39 5.02 -2.97 -17.80
N VAL A 40 3.71 -3.20 -17.75
CA VAL A 40 2.92 -3.63 -18.89
C VAL A 40 1.65 -2.80 -19.00
N LEU A 41 1.31 -2.45 -20.24
CA LEU A 41 -0.01 -1.96 -20.62
C LEU A 41 -0.61 -2.98 -21.58
N ALA A 42 -1.58 -3.76 -21.08
CA ALA A 42 -2.39 -4.64 -21.93
C ALA A 42 -3.57 -3.84 -22.49
N VAL A 43 -3.80 -4.00 -23.79
CA VAL A 43 -4.84 -3.23 -24.52
C VAL A 43 -5.67 -4.19 -25.34
N ARG A 44 -7.00 -4.03 -25.29
CA ARG A 44 -7.90 -4.80 -26.11
C ARG A 44 -7.59 -4.58 -27.61
N LYS A 45 -7.52 -5.70 -28.34
CA LYS A 45 -7.15 -5.67 -29.76
C LYS A 45 -7.99 -4.66 -30.56
N GLY A 46 -7.33 -3.85 -31.38
CA GLY A 46 -7.97 -2.90 -32.26
C GLY A 46 -8.24 -1.51 -31.68
N LEU A 47 -7.98 -1.29 -30.37
CA LEU A 47 -8.14 0.05 -29.76
C LEU A 47 -6.95 0.97 -30.03
N LEU A 48 -5.74 0.44 -30.10
CA LEU A 48 -4.56 1.18 -30.54
C LEU A 48 -4.33 0.93 -32.02
N LYS A 49 -4.36 2.02 -32.80
CA LYS A 49 -4.10 1.99 -34.24
C LYS A 49 -2.81 2.76 -34.51
N PHE A 50 -1.74 2.02 -34.71
CA PHE A 50 -0.45 2.59 -35.11
C PHE A 50 -0.32 2.59 -36.63
N LYS A 51 0.29 3.63 -37.18
CA LYS A 51 0.72 3.66 -38.58
C LYS A 51 1.92 2.72 -38.77
N PRO A 52 2.15 2.17 -39.98
CA PRO A 52 3.31 1.29 -40.21
C PRO A 52 4.66 1.91 -39.80
N SER A 53 4.84 3.21 -40.04
CA SER A 53 6.05 3.94 -39.65
C SER A 53 6.21 4.10 -38.14
N GLU A 54 5.12 4.14 -37.38
CA GLU A 54 5.14 4.18 -35.91
C GLU A 54 5.53 2.80 -35.34
N ILE A 55 4.97 1.73 -35.93
CA ILE A 55 5.33 0.35 -35.56
C ILE A 55 6.82 0.08 -35.83
N GLU A 56 7.31 0.48 -37.01
CA GLU A 56 8.73 0.34 -37.35
C GLU A 56 9.61 1.09 -36.33
N ARG A 57 9.26 2.33 -35.98
CA ARG A 57 10.00 3.12 -35.00
C ARG A 57 9.98 2.51 -33.61
N ILE A 58 8.86 1.90 -33.19
CA ILE A 58 8.77 1.17 -31.91
C ILE A 58 9.69 -0.04 -31.95
N ASN A 59 9.64 -0.85 -33.02
CA ASN A 59 10.42 -2.07 -33.15
C ASN A 59 11.93 -1.85 -33.30
N THR A 60 12.34 -0.65 -33.71
CA THR A 60 13.76 -0.30 -33.95
C THR A 60 14.32 0.65 -32.89
N SER A 61 13.54 1.01 -31.87
CA SER A 61 13.99 1.96 -30.84
C SER A 61 15.21 1.44 -30.04
N GLY A 62 15.24 0.13 -29.75
CA GLY A 62 16.33 -0.50 -29.02
C GLY A 62 16.47 -0.01 -27.56
N GLU A 63 15.48 0.73 -27.06
CA GLU A 63 15.49 1.33 -25.73
C GLU A 63 14.78 0.46 -24.68
N GLU A 64 14.28 -0.70 -25.10
CA GLU A 64 13.55 -1.62 -24.23
C GLU A 64 14.44 -2.23 -23.16
N ASN A 65 13.93 -2.25 -21.93
CA ASN A 65 14.57 -2.98 -20.84
C ASN A 65 14.36 -4.50 -21.01
N ALA A 66 15.12 -5.13 -21.93
CA ALA A 66 14.96 -6.56 -22.26
C ALA A 66 15.10 -7.47 -21.04
N VAL A 67 16.02 -7.16 -20.13
CA VAL A 67 16.22 -7.92 -18.88
C VAL A 67 14.99 -7.81 -17.97
N GLY A 68 14.47 -6.60 -17.80
CA GLY A 68 13.26 -6.36 -17.00
C GLY A 68 12.02 -7.01 -17.61
N ILE A 69 11.89 -7.02 -18.94
CA ILE A 69 10.79 -7.69 -19.65
C ILE A 69 10.87 -9.21 -19.45
N ALA A 70 12.04 -9.80 -19.60
CA ALA A 70 12.24 -11.23 -19.36
C ALA A 70 11.96 -11.61 -17.90
N ALA A 71 12.41 -10.79 -16.94
CA ALA A 71 12.14 -10.99 -15.52
C ALA A 71 10.65 -10.90 -15.19
N LEU A 72 9.92 -9.93 -15.78
CA LEU A 72 8.47 -9.83 -15.65
C LEU A 72 7.77 -11.07 -16.21
N GLY A 73 8.15 -11.53 -17.41
CA GLY A 73 7.62 -12.76 -18.00
C GLY A 73 7.83 -13.96 -17.09
N LYS A 74 9.02 -14.08 -16.48
CA LYS A 74 9.33 -15.16 -15.53
C LYS A 74 8.48 -15.08 -14.27
N ALA A 75 8.28 -13.89 -13.71
CA ALA A 75 7.44 -13.67 -12.53
C ALA A 75 5.96 -14.04 -12.81
N LEU A 76 5.43 -13.62 -13.96
CA LEU A 76 4.06 -13.99 -14.36
C LEU A 76 3.88 -15.50 -14.54
N LEU A 77 4.86 -16.18 -15.14
CA LEU A 77 4.87 -17.65 -15.26
C LEU A 77 4.91 -18.33 -13.88
N LEU A 78 5.65 -17.78 -12.92
CA LEU A 78 5.69 -18.28 -11.55
C LEU A 78 4.32 -18.17 -10.88
N LEU A 79 3.69 -16.99 -10.94
CA LEU A 79 2.35 -16.77 -10.40
C LEU A 79 1.30 -17.69 -11.04
N GLN A 80 1.42 -17.89 -12.36
CA GLN A 80 0.54 -18.83 -13.08
C GLN A 80 0.74 -20.29 -12.62
N ARG A 81 1.97 -20.71 -12.35
CA ARG A 81 2.29 -22.06 -11.86
C ARG A 81 1.83 -22.31 -10.43
N ILE A 82 1.92 -21.31 -9.55
CA ILE A 82 1.39 -21.35 -8.20
C ILE A 82 -0.15 -21.46 -8.27
N GLY A 83 -0.75 -20.70 -9.18
CA GLY A 83 -2.21 -20.60 -9.33
C GLY A 83 -2.77 -19.39 -8.58
N MET A 84 -3.42 -18.50 -9.35
CA MET A 84 -3.98 -17.25 -8.78
C MET A 84 -5.14 -17.51 -7.81
N ASP A 85 -5.83 -18.62 -7.95
CA ASP A 85 -6.91 -19.01 -7.03
C ASP A 85 -6.33 -19.43 -5.67
N LEU A 86 -5.24 -20.22 -5.66
CA LEU A 86 -4.53 -20.59 -4.44
C LEU A 86 -3.96 -19.35 -3.73
N ILE A 87 -3.33 -18.43 -4.48
CA ILE A 87 -2.83 -17.19 -3.93
C ILE A 87 -3.97 -16.39 -3.26
N LYS A 88 -5.14 -16.34 -3.89
CA LYS A 88 -6.32 -15.67 -3.32
C LYS A 88 -6.80 -16.35 -2.03
N GLU A 89 -6.84 -17.67 -2.00
CA GLU A 89 -7.27 -18.44 -0.82
C GLU A 89 -6.33 -18.20 0.38
N GLU A 90 -5.04 -18.37 0.17
CA GLU A 90 -4.02 -18.13 1.21
C GLU A 90 -4.06 -16.66 1.71
N GLU A 91 -4.14 -15.70 0.79
CA GLU A 91 -4.26 -14.29 1.15
C GLU A 91 -5.53 -14.00 1.96
N ASN A 92 -6.65 -14.65 1.63
CA ASN A 92 -7.89 -14.51 2.37
C ASN A 92 -7.77 -15.03 3.80
N GLU A 93 -7.14 -16.19 4.00
CA GLU A 93 -6.91 -16.76 5.34
C GLU A 93 -6.01 -15.85 6.20
N LEU A 94 -4.90 -15.37 5.63
CA LEU A 94 -4.03 -14.41 6.32
C LEU A 94 -4.78 -13.11 6.65
N THR A 95 -5.59 -12.61 5.72
CA THR A 95 -6.38 -11.39 5.90
C THR A 95 -7.44 -11.57 6.98
N LYS A 96 -8.15 -12.70 6.99
CA LYS A 96 -9.14 -13.05 8.01
C LYS A 96 -8.51 -13.09 9.39
N ARG A 97 -7.39 -13.81 9.54
CA ARG A 97 -6.63 -13.91 10.79
C ARG A 97 -6.18 -12.52 11.28
N ALA A 98 -5.63 -11.71 10.37
CA ALA A 98 -5.18 -10.36 10.68
C ALA A 98 -6.32 -9.45 11.11
N LEU A 99 -7.48 -9.48 10.45
CA LEU A 99 -8.65 -8.67 10.82
C LEU A 99 -9.15 -9.02 12.22
N ILE A 100 -9.27 -10.31 12.53
CA ILE A 100 -9.69 -10.78 13.86
C ILE A 100 -8.69 -10.31 14.93
N GLY A 101 -7.40 -10.54 14.72
CA GLY A 101 -6.38 -10.18 15.69
C GLY A 101 -6.22 -8.67 15.89
N LEU A 102 -6.21 -7.90 14.80
CA LEU A 102 -6.07 -6.44 14.86
C LEU A 102 -7.30 -5.76 15.47
N SER A 103 -8.49 -6.33 15.32
CA SER A 103 -9.71 -5.81 15.96
C SER A 103 -9.65 -5.88 17.48
N ASN A 104 -8.84 -6.76 18.04
CA ASN A 104 -8.63 -6.91 19.49
C ASN A 104 -7.49 -6.03 20.05
N VAL A 105 -6.76 -5.30 19.18
CA VAL A 105 -5.69 -4.41 19.62
C VAL A 105 -6.27 -3.10 20.17
N PRO A 106 -6.03 -2.74 21.43
CA PRO A 106 -6.60 -1.53 22.03
C PRO A 106 -6.23 -0.27 21.27
N GLY A 107 -7.24 0.55 20.97
CA GLY A 107 -7.05 1.83 20.28
C GLY A 107 -6.68 1.74 18.79
N LEU A 108 -6.67 0.54 18.21
CA LEU A 108 -6.49 0.34 16.78
C LEU A 108 -7.85 0.51 16.06
N THR A 109 -7.85 1.27 14.99
CA THR A 109 -9.05 1.47 14.15
C THR A 109 -8.73 1.02 12.73
N ILE A 110 -9.42 -0.02 12.26
CA ILE A 110 -9.30 -0.55 10.89
C ILE A 110 -10.23 0.25 9.97
N TYR A 111 -9.76 0.57 8.77
CA TYR A 111 -10.54 1.20 7.70
C TYR A 111 -10.95 0.19 6.63
N GLY A 112 -12.12 0.41 6.04
CA GLY A 112 -12.70 -0.45 5.02
C GLY A 112 -13.40 -1.67 5.60
N VAL A 113 -13.36 -2.81 4.89
CA VAL A 113 -13.96 -4.07 5.35
C VAL A 113 -13.13 -4.63 6.50
N LYS A 114 -13.72 -4.67 7.69
CA LYS A 114 -13.10 -5.11 8.94
C LYS A 114 -13.69 -6.40 9.50
N ASP A 115 -14.87 -6.77 9.04
CA ASP A 115 -15.55 -8.00 9.45
C ASP A 115 -15.31 -9.08 8.39
N PRO A 116 -14.61 -10.17 8.72
CA PRO A 116 -14.35 -11.27 7.80
C PRO A 116 -15.59 -12.08 7.44
N GLU A 117 -16.66 -12.01 8.22
CA GLU A 117 -17.93 -12.69 7.93
C GLU A 117 -18.84 -11.83 7.02
N SER A 118 -18.45 -10.59 6.74
CA SER A 118 -19.20 -9.71 5.83
C SER A 118 -19.18 -10.25 4.40
N PRO A 119 -20.29 -10.23 3.65
CA PRO A 119 -20.32 -10.57 2.22
C PRO A 119 -19.31 -9.76 1.38
N ARG A 120 -18.95 -8.55 1.85
CA ARG A 120 -17.96 -7.69 1.20
C ARG A 120 -16.52 -8.21 1.38
N PHE A 121 -16.29 -9.16 2.27
CA PHE A 121 -14.96 -9.75 2.47
C PHE A 121 -14.47 -10.46 1.19
N ALA A 122 -15.36 -11.07 0.42
CA ALA A 122 -15.02 -11.69 -0.87
C ALA A 122 -14.38 -10.72 -1.89
N LEU A 123 -14.64 -9.41 -1.73
CA LEU A 123 -14.09 -8.33 -2.57
C LEU A 123 -12.83 -7.70 -1.97
N LYS A 124 -12.40 -8.13 -0.78
CA LYS A 124 -11.22 -7.60 -0.11
C LYS A 124 -9.95 -8.29 -0.64
N GLY A 125 -8.88 -7.50 -0.81
CA GLY A 125 -7.53 -8.03 -1.01
C GLY A 125 -6.74 -8.07 0.30
N GLY A 126 -5.54 -8.64 0.27
CA GLY A 126 -4.60 -8.79 1.38
C GLY A 126 -3.98 -7.49 1.87
N VAL A 127 -4.77 -6.42 1.92
CA VAL A 127 -4.34 -5.09 2.34
C VAL A 127 -5.22 -4.59 3.47
N ILE A 128 -4.63 -4.21 4.60
CA ILE A 128 -5.35 -3.65 5.74
C ILE A 128 -4.76 -2.27 6.06
N ALA A 129 -5.63 -1.27 6.10
CA ALA A 129 -5.30 0.09 6.48
C ALA A 129 -5.86 0.39 7.88
N PHE A 130 -5.04 0.98 8.74
CA PHE A 130 -5.45 1.28 10.11
C PHE A 130 -4.69 2.47 10.69
N ILE A 131 -5.19 2.96 11.83
CA ILE A 131 -4.49 3.90 12.72
C ILE A 131 -4.44 3.32 14.13
N LEU A 132 -3.47 3.78 14.91
CA LEU A 132 -3.39 3.52 16.35
C LEU A 132 -3.60 4.85 17.10
N LYS A 133 -4.66 4.91 17.90
CA LYS A 133 -5.04 6.13 18.65
C LYS A 133 -3.88 6.63 19.52
N GLY A 134 -3.61 7.93 19.44
CA GLY A 134 -2.53 8.55 20.21
C GLY A 134 -1.11 8.31 19.69
N ARG A 135 -0.95 7.65 18.54
CA ARG A 135 0.37 7.38 17.94
C ARG A 135 0.41 7.85 16.48
N MET A 136 1.51 8.47 16.10
CA MET A 136 1.73 8.84 14.70
C MET A 136 2.11 7.60 13.89
N ALA A 137 1.54 7.45 12.69
CA ALA A 137 1.80 6.31 11.81
C ALA A 137 3.31 6.06 11.55
N PRO A 138 4.15 7.07 11.28
CA PRO A 138 5.59 6.85 11.11
C PRO A 138 6.29 6.33 12.38
N ALA A 139 5.85 6.75 13.57
CA ALA A 139 6.43 6.28 14.84
C ALA A 139 6.10 4.81 15.09
N VAL A 140 4.86 4.39 14.82
CA VAL A 140 4.45 2.98 14.90
C VAL A 140 5.24 2.13 13.90
N ALA A 141 5.37 2.58 12.65
CA ALA A 141 6.13 1.86 11.64
C ALA A 141 7.61 1.69 12.01
N LYS A 142 8.23 2.76 12.54
CA LYS A 142 9.60 2.70 13.04
C LYS A 142 9.75 1.66 14.15
N GLU A 143 8.83 1.69 15.13
CA GLU A 143 8.87 0.75 16.26
C GLU A 143 8.65 -0.70 15.82
N LEU A 144 7.74 -0.95 14.86
CA LEU A 144 7.54 -2.26 14.24
C LEU A 144 8.82 -2.77 13.56
N ALA A 145 9.47 -1.90 12.76
CA ALA A 145 10.69 -2.26 12.05
C ALA A 145 11.86 -2.55 13.01
N GLU A 146 12.10 -1.68 13.99
CA GLU A 146 13.26 -1.78 14.89
C GLU A 146 13.11 -2.90 15.93
N LYS A 147 11.89 -3.14 16.43
CA LYS A 147 11.68 -4.10 17.55
C LYS A 147 11.13 -5.45 17.12
N ALA A 148 10.52 -5.53 15.94
CA ALA A 148 9.87 -6.75 15.47
C ALA A 148 10.32 -7.19 14.08
N GLY A 149 11.15 -6.40 13.39
CA GLY A 149 11.56 -6.69 12.02
C GLY A 149 10.42 -6.62 11.00
N ILE A 150 9.34 -5.87 11.31
CA ILE A 150 8.13 -5.82 10.49
C ILE A 150 8.10 -4.52 9.70
N GLY A 151 8.17 -4.65 8.36
CA GLY A 151 8.03 -3.54 7.43
C GLY A 151 6.57 -3.24 7.14
N VAL A 152 6.15 -1.99 7.37
CA VAL A 152 4.82 -1.49 6.99
C VAL A 152 4.94 -0.18 6.24
N ARG A 153 3.92 0.15 5.45
CA ARG A 153 3.90 1.43 4.74
C ARG A 153 3.04 2.44 5.48
N THR A 154 3.50 3.70 5.52
CA THR A 154 2.76 4.81 6.16
C THR A 154 2.59 5.98 5.20
N GLY A 155 1.57 6.81 5.45
CA GLY A 155 1.32 8.02 4.70
C GLY A 155 -0.04 8.04 4.00
N CYS A 156 -0.12 8.75 2.88
CA CYS A 156 -1.37 8.92 2.12
C CYS A 156 -1.57 7.89 1.00
N HIS A 157 -0.60 7.03 0.71
CA HIS A 157 -0.68 5.93 -0.26
C HIS A 157 -1.20 6.34 -1.65
N CYS A 158 -0.83 7.53 -2.14
CA CYS A 158 -1.35 8.15 -3.37
C CYS A 158 -2.87 8.44 -3.35
N ALA A 159 -3.50 8.43 -2.16
CA ALA A 159 -4.92 8.65 -1.95
C ALA A 159 -5.17 9.77 -0.93
N HIS A 160 -4.55 10.95 -1.14
CA HIS A 160 -4.53 12.06 -0.18
C HIS A 160 -5.92 12.50 0.26
N ILE A 161 -6.86 12.64 -0.68
CA ILE A 161 -8.24 13.08 -0.39
C ILE A 161 -8.93 12.05 0.51
N LEU A 162 -8.85 10.77 0.17
CA LEU A 162 -9.44 9.69 0.94
C LEU A 162 -8.84 9.62 2.35
N VAL A 163 -7.51 9.65 2.47
CA VAL A 163 -6.83 9.56 3.77
C VAL A 163 -7.16 10.76 4.66
N LYS A 164 -7.22 11.97 4.11
CA LYS A 164 -7.66 13.16 4.85
C LYS A 164 -9.06 12.99 5.42
N HIS A 165 -9.98 12.49 4.59
CA HIS A 165 -11.35 12.21 5.01
C HIS A 165 -11.42 11.15 6.11
N LEU A 166 -10.68 10.04 5.96
CA LEU A 166 -10.63 8.95 6.93
C LEU A 166 -10.04 9.38 8.29
N VAL A 167 -9.02 10.25 8.26
CA VAL A 167 -8.36 10.77 9.49
C VAL A 167 -9.12 11.94 10.09
N GLY A 168 -10.15 12.47 9.41
CA GLY A 168 -10.96 13.57 9.89
C GLY A 168 -10.23 14.91 9.92
N VAL A 169 -9.41 15.21 8.90
CA VAL A 169 -8.71 16.50 8.79
C VAL A 169 -9.72 17.60 8.43
N PRO A 170 -9.92 18.63 9.28
CA PRO A 170 -10.88 19.69 8.98
C PRO A 170 -10.49 20.50 7.73
N PRO A 171 -11.47 20.97 6.93
CA PRO A 171 -11.18 21.80 5.74
C PRO A 171 -10.40 23.08 6.03
N SER A 172 -10.58 23.67 7.22
CA SER A 172 -9.81 24.83 7.69
C SER A 172 -8.30 24.55 7.80
N PHE A 173 -7.93 23.30 8.09
CA PHE A 173 -6.55 22.86 8.19
C PHE A 173 -5.90 22.69 6.80
N GLU A 174 -6.68 22.52 5.75
CA GLU A 174 -6.14 22.37 4.38
C GLU A 174 -5.43 23.62 3.88
N ARG A 175 -5.95 24.81 4.18
CA ARG A 175 -5.30 26.07 3.83
C ARG A 175 -3.99 26.26 4.60
N PHE A 176 -3.96 25.81 5.85
CA PHE A 176 -2.78 25.87 6.72
C PHE A 176 -1.74 24.80 6.30
N GLN A 177 -2.18 23.63 5.84
CA GLN A 177 -1.28 22.59 5.31
C GLN A 177 -0.47 23.07 4.12
N TRP A 178 -1.07 23.84 3.20
CA TRP A 178 -0.34 24.39 2.06
C TRP A 178 0.80 25.31 2.50
N LEU A 179 0.54 26.18 3.48
CA LEU A 179 1.54 27.08 4.04
C LEU A 179 2.66 26.31 4.75
N ILE A 180 2.29 25.30 5.57
CA ILE A 180 3.26 24.45 6.27
C ILE A 180 4.08 23.63 5.27
N ALA A 181 3.46 23.06 4.24
CA ALA A 181 4.17 22.29 3.21
C ALA A 181 5.14 23.17 2.41
N LYS A 182 4.82 24.44 2.21
CA LYS A 182 5.68 25.41 1.53
C LYS A 182 6.84 25.87 2.42
N LEU A 183 6.59 26.06 3.70
CA LEU A 183 7.61 26.48 4.67
C LEU A 183 8.46 25.32 5.18
N PHE A 184 7.91 24.09 5.20
CA PHE A 184 8.55 22.89 5.74
C PHE A 184 8.36 21.69 4.80
N PRO A 185 9.07 21.64 3.66
CA PRO A 185 8.90 20.59 2.65
C PRO A 185 9.23 19.16 3.14
N GLY A 186 9.93 19.03 4.27
CA GLY A 186 10.24 17.77 4.94
C GLY A 186 9.19 17.25 5.92
N LEU A 187 8.12 18.02 6.20
CA LEU A 187 7.11 17.65 7.18
C LEU A 187 6.17 16.57 6.61
N LYS A 188 6.28 15.36 7.14
CA LYS A 188 5.36 14.27 6.79
C LYS A 188 4.05 14.46 7.56
N PHE A 189 2.97 14.72 6.83
CA PHE A 189 1.63 14.83 7.41
C PHE A 189 1.16 13.51 8.03
N PRO A 190 0.24 13.57 9.02
CA PRO A 190 -0.37 12.38 9.57
C PRO A 190 -1.02 11.56 8.45
N GLY A 191 -0.76 10.27 8.45
CA GLY A 191 -1.27 9.32 7.48
C GLY A 191 -1.77 8.06 8.18
N ILE A 192 -2.18 7.09 7.40
CA ILE A 192 -2.57 5.77 7.87
C ILE A 192 -1.41 4.79 7.77
N ILE A 193 -1.48 3.71 8.53
CA ILE A 193 -0.58 2.57 8.42
C ILE A 193 -1.25 1.55 7.50
N ARG A 194 -0.47 0.96 6.61
CA ARG A 194 -0.93 -0.09 5.71
C ARG A 194 -0.03 -1.30 5.82
N VAL A 195 -0.61 -2.44 6.10
CA VAL A 195 0.00 -3.75 5.93
C VAL A 195 -0.51 -4.39 4.65
N SER A 196 0.34 -5.15 3.99
CA SER A 196 0.00 -5.90 2.77
C SER A 196 0.64 -7.26 2.89
N PHE A 197 -0.06 -8.29 2.46
CA PHE A 197 0.42 -9.67 2.48
C PHE A 197 0.87 -10.06 1.08
N GLY A 198 1.98 -10.79 1.00
CA GLY A 198 2.50 -11.40 -0.21
C GLY A 198 2.47 -12.91 -0.12
N ILE A 199 2.83 -13.59 -1.21
CA ILE A 199 2.85 -15.05 -1.30
C ILE A 199 3.82 -15.74 -0.33
N GLU A 200 4.73 -14.99 0.28
CA GLU A 200 5.73 -15.52 1.21
C GLU A 200 5.31 -15.39 2.68
N ASN A 201 4.21 -14.67 2.96
CA ASN A 201 3.79 -14.46 4.34
C ASN A 201 3.10 -15.69 4.91
N THR A 202 3.30 -15.89 6.21
CA THR A 202 2.78 -17.00 6.97
C THR A 202 1.84 -16.55 8.09
N THR A 203 1.13 -17.47 8.71
CA THR A 203 0.29 -17.21 9.88
C THR A 203 1.11 -16.69 11.07
N GLU A 204 2.35 -17.16 11.21
CA GLU A 204 3.29 -16.71 12.24
C GLU A 204 3.66 -15.23 12.07
N ASP A 205 3.78 -14.76 10.82
CA ASP A 205 4.04 -13.33 10.54
C ASP A 205 2.86 -12.46 10.98
N ILE A 206 1.65 -12.93 10.75
CA ILE A 206 0.43 -12.25 11.22
C ILE A 206 0.40 -12.20 12.75
N ASP A 207 0.70 -13.29 13.42
CA ASP A 207 0.73 -13.34 14.89
C ASP A 207 1.81 -12.43 15.48
N LYS A 208 2.99 -12.38 14.88
CA LYS A 208 4.06 -11.44 15.24
C LYS A 208 3.59 -9.99 15.09
N LEU A 209 2.90 -9.66 13.99
CA LEU A 209 2.35 -8.32 13.76
C LEU A 209 1.34 -7.93 14.84
N ILE A 210 0.38 -8.82 15.14
CA ILE A 210 -0.66 -8.58 16.16
C ILE A 210 -0.02 -8.38 17.54
N ASN A 211 0.91 -9.26 17.93
CA ASN A 211 1.62 -9.18 19.21
C ASN A 211 2.46 -7.89 19.31
N ALA A 212 3.16 -7.50 18.25
CA ALA A 212 3.95 -6.27 18.23
C ALA A 212 3.06 -5.04 18.39
N LEU A 213 1.95 -4.96 17.64
CA LEU A 213 0.98 -3.86 17.74
C LEU A 213 0.31 -3.82 19.11
N GLY A 214 -0.02 -4.96 19.72
CA GLY A 214 -0.53 -5.05 21.08
C GLY A 214 0.44 -4.44 22.11
N LYS A 215 1.73 -4.78 22.02
CA LYS A 215 2.79 -4.20 22.88
C LYS A 215 2.94 -2.69 22.68
N ILE A 216 2.84 -2.21 21.43
CA ILE A 216 2.89 -0.77 21.12
C ILE A 216 1.66 -0.04 21.67
N ALA A 217 0.48 -0.64 21.53
CA ALA A 217 -0.78 -0.09 22.04
C ALA A 217 -0.80 0.05 23.56
N CYS A 218 -0.34 -0.96 24.28
CA CYS A 218 -0.25 -0.93 25.75
C CYS A 218 0.64 0.21 26.26
N LYS A 219 1.74 0.52 25.56
CA LYS A 219 2.61 1.64 25.90
C LYS A 219 1.97 3.00 25.66
N SER A 220 0.96 3.09 24.76
CA SER A 220 0.24 4.33 24.45
C SER A 220 -0.65 4.79 25.62
N GLY A 221 -1.13 3.88 26.46
CA GLY A 221 -1.95 4.20 27.63
C GLY A 221 -1.22 4.97 28.75
N THR A 222 0.10 5.06 28.69
CA THR A 222 0.95 5.75 29.67
C THR A 222 1.47 7.11 29.22
N LEU A 223 1.19 7.51 27.97
CA LEU A 223 1.67 8.80 27.46
C LEU A 223 0.65 9.93 27.80
N PRO A 224 1.06 10.95 28.59
CA PRO A 224 0.22 12.11 28.85
C PRO A 224 -0.09 12.84 27.51
N LYS A 225 -1.26 13.49 27.42
CA LYS A 225 -1.65 14.32 26.25
C LYS A 225 -0.61 15.41 25.91
N THR A 226 0.22 15.80 26.87
CA THR A 226 1.37 16.68 26.72
C THR A 226 2.49 16.13 25.84
N ASP A 227 2.61 14.79 25.73
CA ASP A 227 3.73 14.19 25.02
C ASP A 227 3.53 14.18 23.50
N ILE A 228 2.27 14.17 23.01
CA ILE A 228 1.99 14.29 21.57
C ILE A 228 2.40 15.68 21.08
N LYS A 229 2.13 16.75 21.84
CA LYS A 229 2.58 18.11 21.51
C LYS A 229 4.10 18.21 21.55
N ARG A 230 4.76 17.57 22.52
CA ARG A 230 6.21 17.53 22.63
C ARG A 230 6.85 16.74 21.48
N GLN A 231 6.35 15.55 21.15
CA GLN A 231 6.81 14.76 20.00
C GLN A 231 6.61 15.50 18.69
N MET A 232 5.52 16.23 18.55
CA MET A 232 5.25 17.08 17.40
C MET A 232 6.22 18.26 17.34
N ALA A 233 6.53 18.90 18.47
CA ALA A 233 7.50 20.00 18.56
C ALA A 233 8.94 19.50 18.33
N GLU A 234 9.33 18.36 18.89
CA GLU A 234 10.64 17.73 18.67
C GLU A 234 10.81 17.30 17.21
N PHE A 235 9.74 16.76 16.60
CA PHE A 235 9.71 16.41 15.19
C PHE A 235 9.86 17.66 14.30
N ILE A 236 9.12 18.74 14.61
CA ILE A 236 9.23 20.03 13.91
C ILE A 236 10.64 20.60 14.06
N THR A 237 11.21 20.58 15.26
CA THR A 237 12.56 21.08 15.55
C THR A 237 13.63 20.26 14.83
N SER A 238 13.50 18.90 14.79
CA SER A 238 14.44 18.04 14.09
C SER A 238 14.34 18.19 12.57
N ALA A 239 13.13 18.41 12.06
CA ALA A 239 12.91 18.69 10.63
C ALA A 239 13.50 20.07 10.25
N ALA A 240 13.30 21.09 11.09
CA ALA A 240 13.88 22.41 10.89
C ALA A 240 15.43 22.38 10.90
N LYS A 241 16.04 21.65 11.82
CA LYS A 241 17.51 21.49 11.86
C LYS A 241 18.09 20.82 10.61
N ARG A 242 17.33 19.93 9.94
CA ARG A 242 17.77 19.30 8.68
C ARG A 242 17.65 20.21 7.46
N VAL A 243 16.88 21.28 7.56
CA VAL A 243 16.66 22.25 6.47
C VAL A 243 17.67 23.39 6.53
N TYR A 244 18.22 23.67 7.72
CA TYR A 244 19.17 24.78 7.95
C TYR A 244 20.61 24.30 8.27
N ALA A 245 20.88 23.00 8.14
CA ALA A 245 22.21 22.41 8.13
C ALA A 245 22.59 21.95 6.73
#